data_e52dd10be7b358a01111dbe387ad5e49
#
_entry.id   e52dd10be7b358a01111dbe387ad5e49
#
_cell.length_a   1.000
_cell.length_b   1.000
_cell.length_c   1.000
_cell.angle_alpha   90.00
_cell.angle_beta   90.00
_cell.angle_gamma   90.00
#
_symmetry.space_group_name_H-M   'P 1'
#
loop_
_entity.id
_entity.type
_entity.pdbx_description
1 polymer ?
#
loop_
_entity_poly.entity_id
_entity_poly.type
_entity_poly.pdbx_seq_one_letter_code
_entity_poly.pdbx_strand_id
1 'polypeptide(L)'
;MRGFDQPMWEVGERFERLHDALKRENYELAVYHWDKIKTTIENGVAKRPARGESARRLFLGDSWTKIRAAFASGDKREAWDGFDSARAACQSCHQAEKLEFLNNQALFDLPRPRRD
;
A
#
# COMPACT_ATOMS: atom_id res chain seq x y z
N MET A 1 18.78 -1.13 -15.42
CA MET A 1 18.40 -1.54 -14.09
C MET A 1 17.16 -0.82 -13.63
N ARG A 2 16.42 -1.47 -12.87
CA ARG A 2 15.11 -0.99 -12.53
C ARG A 2 15.07 -0.24 -11.24
N GLY A 3 16.09 -0.44 -10.38
CA GLY A 3 16.08 0.25 -9.12
C GLY A 3 14.76 0.05 -8.40
N PHE A 4 14.05 1.15 -8.14
CA PHE A 4 12.78 1.12 -7.44
C PHE A 4 11.59 0.79 -8.35
N ASP A 5 11.78 0.86 -9.66
CA ASP A 5 10.65 0.69 -10.58
C ASP A 5 10.03 -0.69 -10.51
N GLN A 6 10.86 -1.73 -10.54
CA GLN A 6 10.35 -3.08 -10.52
C GLN A 6 9.72 -3.47 -9.19
N PRO A 7 10.32 -3.14 -8.04
CA PRO A 7 9.64 -3.34 -6.77
C PRO A 7 8.29 -2.62 -6.71
N MET A 8 8.22 -1.40 -7.24
CA MET A 8 6.95 -0.67 -7.21
C MET A 8 5.91 -1.29 -8.12
N TRP A 9 6.34 -1.91 -9.20
CA TRP A 9 5.41 -2.64 -10.05
C TRP A 9 4.78 -3.79 -9.26
N GLU A 10 5.60 -4.53 -8.52
CA GLU A 10 5.10 -5.60 -7.69
C GLU A 10 4.19 -5.08 -6.58
N VAL A 11 4.53 -3.94 -5.99
CA VAL A 11 3.67 -3.31 -4.98
C VAL A 11 2.30 -3.02 -5.55
N GLY A 12 2.24 -2.49 -6.78
CA GLY A 12 0.96 -2.20 -7.41
C GLY A 12 0.12 -3.44 -7.58
N GLU A 13 0.73 -4.54 -8.02
CA GLU A 13 0.02 -5.79 -8.18
C GLU A 13 -0.48 -6.32 -6.84
N ARG A 14 0.35 -6.24 -5.81
CA ARG A 14 -0.05 -6.66 -4.48
C ARG A 14 -1.19 -5.80 -3.93
N PHE A 15 -1.16 -4.51 -4.23
CA PHE A 15 -2.22 -3.61 -3.79
C PHE A 15 -3.57 -4.00 -4.39
N GLU A 16 -3.58 -4.36 -5.67
CA GLU A 16 -4.79 -4.83 -6.31
C GLU A 16 -5.30 -6.13 -5.69
N ARG A 17 -4.40 -7.04 -5.37
CA ARG A 17 -4.78 -8.30 -4.73
C ARG A 17 -5.27 -8.09 -3.31
N LEU A 18 -4.71 -7.10 -2.62
CA LEU A 18 -5.19 -6.74 -1.29
C LEU A 18 -6.62 -6.23 -1.37
N HIS A 19 -6.90 -5.41 -2.37
CA HIS A 19 -8.26 -4.92 -2.60
C HIS A 19 -9.24 -6.10 -2.78
N ASP A 20 -8.85 -7.07 -3.60
CA ASP A 20 -9.69 -8.23 -3.83
C ASP A 20 -9.91 -9.03 -2.54
N ALA A 21 -8.86 -9.17 -1.74
CA ALA A 21 -8.97 -9.89 -0.46
C ALA A 21 -9.99 -9.21 0.45
N LEU A 22 -9.97 -7.89 0.51
CA LEU A 22 -10.92 -7.15 1.33
C LEU A 22 -12.34 -7.30 0.82
N LYS A 23 -12.52 -7.33 -0.51
CA LYS A 23 -13.84 -7.55 -1.09
C LYS A 23 -14.40 -8.91 -0.69
N ARG A 24 -13.54 -9.88 -0.52
CA ARG A 24 -13.95 -11.23 -0.11
C ARG A 24 -14.00 -11.39 1.41
N GLU A 25 -13.70 -10.31 2.12
CA GLU A 25 -13.60 -10.33 3.59
C GLU A 25 -12.60 -11.37 4.06
N ASN A 26 -11.55 -11.56 3.28
CA ASN A 26 -10.45 -12.45 3.62
C ASN A 26 -9.34 -11.59 4.23
N TYR A 27 -9.50 -11.29 5.51
CA TYR A 27 -8.61 -10.33 6.18
C TYR A 27 -7.21 -10.90 6.38
N GLU A 28 -7.09 -12.20 6.57
CA GLU A 28 -5.77 -12.82 6.66
C GLU A 28 -4.99 -12.63 5.37
N LEU A 29 -5.66 -12.79 4.24
CA LEU A 29 -5.01 -12.61 2.95
C LEU A 29 -4.66 -11.14 2.75
N ALA A 30 -5.50 -10.22 3.21
CA ALA A 30 -5.19 -8.79 3.11
C ALA A 30 -3.92 -8.46 3.90
N VAL A 31 -3.80 -8.98 5.12
CA VAL A 31 -2.59 -8.78 5.92
C VAL A 31 -1.39 -9.38 5.22
N TYR A 32 -1.55 -10.57 4.64
CA TYR A 32 -0.46 -11.23 3.92
C TYR A 32 0.08 -10.33 2.80
N HIS A 33 -0.81 -9.77 1.99
CA HIS A 33 -0.37 -8.90 0.90
C HIS A 33 0.23 -7.59 1.43
N TRP A 34 -0.35 -7.05 2.52
CA TRP A 34 0.20 -5.84 3.10
C TRP A 34 1.62 -6.06 3.61
N ASP A 35 1.87 -7.21 4.24
CA ASP A 35 3.22 -7.55 4.70
C ASP A 35 4.18 -7.70 3.53
N LYS A 36 3.73 -8.29 2.44
CA LYS A 36 4.57 -8.45 1.25
C LYS A 36 4.89 -7.09 0.61
N ILE A 37 3.95 -6.17 0.66
CA ILE A 37 4.21 -4.81 0.17
C ILE A 37 5.35 -4.18 0.96
N LYS A 38 5.34 -4.32 2.28
CA LYS A 38 6.42 -3.78 3.10
C LYS A 38 7.76 -4.37 2.71
N THR A 39 7.82 -5.70 2.59
CA THR A 39 9.06 -6.37 2.22
C THR A 39 9.57 -5.89 0.87
N THR A 40 8.66 -5.74 -0.09
CA THR A 40 9.05 -5.31 -1.43
C THR A 40 9.59 -3.88 -1.42
N ILE A 41 8.95 -3.00 -0.65
CA ILE A 41 9.43 -1.62 -0.55
C ILE A 41 10.79 -1.58 0.15
N GLU A 42 10.97 -2.38 1.19
CA GLU A 42 12.26 -2.44 1.88
C GLU A 42 13.37 -2.92 0.95
N ASN A 43 13.07 -3.90 0.11
CA ASN A 43 14.03 -4.35 -0.88
C ASN A 43 14.35 -3.27 -1.89
N GLY A 44 13.35 -2.48 -2.28
CA GLY A 44 13.57 -1.37 -3.19
C GLY A 44 14.43 -0.30 -2.57
N VAL A 45 14.23 -0.01 -1.27
CA VAL A 45 15.05 0.96 -0.56
C VAL A 45 16.50 0.48 -0.48
N ALA A 46 16.70 -0.83 -0.29
CA ALA A 46 18.06 -1.37 -0.25
C ALA A 46 18.79 -1.12 -1.56
N LYS A 47 18.08 -1.16 -2.69
CA LYS A 47 18.67 -0.92 -4.00
C LYS A 47 18.77 0.56 -4.35
N ARG A 48 17.89 1.37 -3.77
CA ARG A 48 17.86 2.82 -4.02
C ARG A 48 17.70 3.53 -2.68
N PRO A 49 18.78 3.61 -1.89
CA PRO A 49 18.66 4.19 -0.54
C PRO A 49 18.16 5.64 -0.54
N ALA A 50 18.38 6.37 -1.64
CA ALA A 50 17.94 7.76 -1.70
C ALA A 50 16.42 7.88 -1.55
N ARG A 51 15.66 6.83 -1.84
CA ARG A 51 14.22 6.87 -1.70
C ARG A 51 13.73 6.44 -0.32
N GLY A 52 14.66 5.99 0.52
CA GLY A 52 14.31 5.42 1.81
C GLY A 52 13.66 6.40 2.77
N GLU A 53 14.06 7.66 2.70
CA GLU A 53 13.54 8.64 3.65
C GLU A 53 12.03 8.85 3.45
N SER A 54 11.60 9.02 2.20
CA SER A 54 10.17 9.17 1.92
C SER A 54 9.41 7.93 2.32
N ALA A 55 9.94 6.75 1.98
CA ALA A 55 9.29 5.50 2.32
C ALA A 55 9.13 5.35 3.82
N ARG A 56 10.19 5.62 4.58
CA ARG A 56 10.14 5.50 6.03
C ARG A 56 9.18 6.49 6.65
N ARG A 57 9.24 7.73 6.19
CA ARG A 57 8.44 8.79 6.79
C ARG A 57 6.97 8.68 6.46
N LEU A 58 6.66 8.32 5.22
CA LEU A 58 5.29 8.38 4.73
C LEU A 58 4.58 7.04 4.70
N PHE A 59 5.30 5.94 4.88
CA PHE A 59 4.70 4.64 4.67
C PHE A 59 5.09 3.59 5.70
N LEU A 60 6.40 3.38 5.95
CA LEU A 60 6.88 2.21 6.68
C LEU A 60 6.83 2.34 8.20
N GLY A 61 6.50 3.51 8.74
CA GLY A 61 6.50 3.71 10.18
C GLY A 61 5.15 3.39 10.80
N ASP A 62 4.68 4.32 11.63
CA ASP A 62 3.42 4.15 12.34
C ASP A 62 2.25 3.95 11.40
N SER A 63 2.27 4.60 10.23
CA SER A 63 1.18 4.46 9.27
C SER A 63 1.03 3.00 8.85
N TRP A 64 2.13 2.33 8.53
CA TRP A 64 2.06 0.95 8.11
C TRP A 64 1.47 0.06 9.20
N THR A 65 1.91 0.28 10.44
CA THR A 65 1.45 -0.52 11.57
C THR A 65 -0.03 -0.32 11.83
N LYS A 66 -0.50 0.91 11.76
CA LYS A 66 -1.91 1.21 11.98
C LYS A 66 -2.78 0.61 10.89
N ILE A 67 -2.33 0.69 9.65
CA ILE A 67 -3.08 0.13 8.53
C ILE A 67 -3.13 -1.39 8.66
N ARG A 68 -2.03 -2.01 9.06
CA ARG A 68 -2.01 -3.45 9.27
C ARG A 68 -3.02 -3.85 10.33
N ALA A 69 -3.05 -3.11 11.43
CA ALA A 69 -3.99 -3.39 12.51
C ALA A 69 -5.44 -3.29 12.02
N ALA A 70 -5.71 -2.33 11.14
CA ALA A 70 -7.05 -2.18 10.60
C ALA A 70 -7.45 -3.41 9.79
N PHE A 71 -6.53 -3.92 8.96
CA PHE A 71 -6.83 -5.13 8.18
C PHE A 71 -7.02 -6.35 9.08
N ALA A 72 -6.25 -6.43 10.16
CA ALA A 72 -6.29 -7.57 11.06
C ALA A 72 -7.47 -7.51 12.03
N SER A 73 -8.17 -6.40 12.08
CA SER A 73 -9.22 -6.19 13.09
C SER A 73 -10.43 -7.10 12.91
N GLY A 74 -10.66 -7.57 11.69
CA GLY A 74 -11.84 -8.34 11.38
C GLY A 74 -13.09 -7.50 11.21
N ASP A 75 -12.96 -6.18 11.31
CA ASP A 75 -14.07 -5.24 11.17
C ASP A 75 -14.06 -4.69 9.76
N LYS A 76 -15.14 -4.90 9.03
CA LYS A 76 -15.22 -4.54 7.62
C LYS A 76 -14.97 -3.05 7.39
N ARG A 77 -15.62 -2.20 8.19
CA ARG A 77 -15.47 -0.76 8.02
C ARG A 77 -14.06 -0.32 8.32
N GLU A 78 -13.49 -0.85 9.41
CA GLU A 78 -12.15 -0.48 9.81
C GLU A 78 -11.13 -0.91 8.76
N ALA A 79 -11.33 -2.10 8.20
CA ALA A 79 -10.42 -2.61 7.17
C ALA A 79 -10.45 -1.72 5.92
N TRP A 80 -11.64 -1.30 5.49
CA TRP A 80 -11.74 -0.44 4.33
C TRP A 80 -11.22 0.96 4.59
N ASP A 81 -11.38 1.46 5.81
CA ASP A 81 -10.74 2.72 6.19
C ASP A 81 -9.22 2.58 6.10
N GLY A 82 -8.70 1.42 6.51
CA GLY A 82 -7.27 1.13 6.36
C GLY A 82 -6.84 1.12 4.90
N PHE A 83 -7.68 0.60 4.02
CA PHE A 83 -7.38 0.60 2.60
C PHE A 83 -7.29 2.03 2.07
N ASP A 84 -8.21 2.90 2.46
CA ASP A 84 -8.15 4.30 2.05
C ASP A 84 -6.86 4.95 2.54
N SER A 85 -6.45 4.64 3.78
CA SER A 85 -5.20 5.18 4.33
C SER A 85 -4.00 4.64 3.59
N ALA A 86 -4.02 3.37 3.19
CA ALA A 86 -2.93 2.77 2.42
C ALA A 86 -2.79 3.46 1.07
N ARG A 87 -3.91 3.71 0.41
CA ARG A 87 -3.90 4.42 -0.86
C ARG A 87 -3.30 5.82 -0.71
N ALA A 88 -3.74 6.54 0.32
CA ALA A 88 -3.25 7.89 0.54
C ALA A 88 -1.75 7.89 0.84
N ALA A 89 -1.27 6.90 1.57
CA ALA A 89 0.16 6.81 1.87
C ALA A 89 0.97 6.59 0.59
N CYS A 90 0.50 5.71 -0.28
CA CYS A 90 1.19 5.48 -1.56
C CYS A 90 1.22 6.75 -2.40
N GLN A 91 0.08 7.45 -2.47
CA GLN A 91 0.00 8.67 -3.26
C GLN A 91 0.88 9.77 -2.68
N SER A 92 0.95 9.87 -1.36
CA SER A 92 1.80 10.87 -0.71
C SER A 92 3.28 10.61 -0.99
N CYS A 93 3.68 9.35 -0.97
CA CYS A 93 5.07 9.01 -1.27
C CYS A 93 5.42 9.39 -2.71
N HIS A 94 4.53 9.10 -3.66
CA HIS A 94 4.77 9.48 -5.04
C HIS A 94 4.88 10.98 -5.18
N GLN A 95 4.05 11.73 -4.46
CA GLN A 95 4.09 13.17 -4.53
C GLN A 95 5.41 13.70 -3.95
N ALA A 96 5.85 13.14 -2.81
CA ALA A 96 7.10 13.56 -2.18
C ALA A 96 8.30 13.30 -3.08
N GLU A 97 8.24 12.25 -3.90
CA GLU A 97 9.32 11.89 -4.81
C GLU A 97 9.17 12.57 -6.17
N LYS A 98 8.19 13.47 -6.30
CA LYS A 98 7.91 14.20 -7.55
C LYS A 98 7.54 13.29 -8.70
N LEU A 99 6.77 12.26 -8.35
CA LEU A 99 6.28 11.27 -9.32
C LEU A 99 4.76 11.23 -9.29
N GLU A 100 4.14 12.42 -9.21
CA GLU A 100 2.68 12.50 -9.07
C GLU A 100 1.94 11.83 -10.22
N PHE A 101 2.55 11.78 -11.40
CA PHE A 101 1.90 11.14 -12.54
C PHE A 101 1.61 9.67 -12.27
N LEU A 102 2.33 9.05 -11.34
CA LEU A 102 2.08 7.66 -10.97
C LEU A 102 0.78 7.48 -10.20
N ASN A 103 0.20 8.58 -9.69
CA ASN A 103 -1.08 8.51 -9.00
C ASN A 103 -2.26 8.43 -9.95
N ASN A 104 -2.03 8.65 -11.23
CA ASN A 104 -3.08 8.57 -12.24
C ASN A 104 -3.06 7.18 -12.88
N GLN A 105 -3.48 6.20 -12.11
CA GLN A 105 -3.51 4.81 -12.54
C GLN A 105 -4.77 4.15 -11.98
N ALA A 106 -5.24 3.14 -12.70
CA ALA A 106 -6.47 2.45 -12.32
C ALA A 106 -6.44 1.90 -10.89
N LEU A 107 -5.27 1.48 -10.43
CA LEU A 107 -5.17 0.90 -9.08
C LEU A 107 -5.50 1.93 -7.99
N PHE A 108 -5.36 3.22 -8.28
CA PHE A 108 -5.71 4.25 -7.30
C PHE A 108 -7.18 4.65 -7.39
N ASP A 109 -7.91 4.08 -8.33
CA ASP A 109 -9.35 4.31 -8.46
C ASP A 109 -10.18 3.13 -7.99
N LEU A 110 -9.56 2.11 -7.40
CA LEU A 110 -10.27 0.92 -6.95
C LEU A 110 -11.28 1.31 -5.87
N PRO A 111 -12.55 0.93 -6.04
CA PRO A 111 -13.59 1.38 -5.12
C PRO A 111 -13.66 0.53 -3.87
N ARG A 112 -14.21 1.13 -2.81
CA ARG A 112 -14.59 0.35 -1.64
C ARG A 112 -16.09 0.09 -1.70
N PRO A 113 -16.55 -0.99 -1.07
CA PRO A 113 -17.99 -1.27 -1.04
C PRO A 113 -18.75 -0.16 -0.35
N ARG A 114 -20.02 -0.01 -0.74
CA ARG A 114 -20.87 0.95 -0.08
C ARG A 114 -21.12 0.50 1.35
N ARG A 115 -21.32 1.47 2.20
CA ARG A 115 -21.65 1.19 3.57
C ARG A 115 -23.15 1.17 3.72
N ASP A 116 -23.68 0.05 3.91
CA ASP A 116 -25.11 -0.03 4.14
C ASP A 116 -25.36 -0.63 5.49
#